data_63f5b39cc16c3cc52bafcaafa1cc1378
#
_entry.id   63f5b39cc16c3cc52bafcaafa1cc1378
#
_cell.length_a   1.000
_cell.length_b   1.000
_cell.length_c   1.000
_cell.angle_alpha   90.00
_cell.angle_beta   90.00
_cell.angle_gamma   90.00
#
_symmetry.space_group_name_H-M   'P 1'
#
loop_
_entity.id
_entity.type
_entity.pdbx_description
1 polymer ?
#
loop_
_entity_poly.entity_id
_entity_poly.type
_entity_poly.pdbx_seq_one_letter_code
_entity_poly.pdbx_strand_id
1 'polypeptide(L)'
;MNAEVKNKLVKVESCGITDVGRKRKGNEDSYFLDENLRIYVVADGMGGHQAGEVASKLVVDTIKDLMDRYSGGDTDTIWAIPKASKYSSWLVSGILEANRRVFRLSKSRKEFEGMGSTVSAVFVTKETLIAANVGDSPIYLIRNNEITLLSVPHTAMAEYAASAPAGAKALSDKYRHVITRAVGSRETVEPDFREIIPHPGDMVVLCSDGLSDKVTPEEIMKTTCSNPPSKAGRILVDLANERGGEDNITLIVLKITGDSSALSVPGRSVNKAEIKQEILEPVAVEYDTDESSGRALIKNISEDGLFLETSEIFSIGQKLTLTVSDKNGENSVTANAKVVSRKPRGIELKYENLTGEQKSKIELFTGQKR
;
A
#
# COMPACT_ATOMS: atom_id res chain seq x y z
N MET A 1 30.10 -31.54 -17.06
CA MET A 1 29.50 -30.42 -17.82
C MET A 1 28.66 -29.62 -16.83
N ASN A 2 29.29 -28.63 -16.20
CA ASN A 2 28.63 -27.76 -15.26
C ASN A 2 27.92 -26.64 -16.04
N ALA A 3 26.60 -26.74 -16.14
CA ALA A 3 25.80 -25.60 -16.61
C ALA A 3 25.81 -24.53 -15.50
N GLU A 4 26.54 -23.46 -15.72
CA GLU A 4 26.38 -22.22 -14.98
C GLU A 4 24.90 -21.78 -15.08
N VAL A 5 24.16 -21.99 -14.00
CA VAL A 5 22.89 -21.32 -13.81
C VAL A 5 23.23 -19.84 -13.64
N LYS A 6 23.29 -19.10 -14.74
CA LYS A 6 23.39 -17.65 -14.74
C LYS A 6 22.20 -17.10 -13.97
N ASN A 7 22.46 -16.66 -12.78
CA ASN A 7 21.54 -16.01 -11.84
C ASN A 7 21.05 -14.69 -12.48
N LYS A 8 19.98 -14.77 -13.30
CA LYS A 8 19.44 -13.61 -14.02
C LYS A 8 18.70 -12.74 -13.00
N LEU A 9 19.32 -11.63 -12.66
CA LEU A 9 18.78 -10.64 -11.75
C LEU A 9 17.62 -9.87 -12.41
N VAL A 10 16.52 -9.67 -11.67
CA VAL A 10 15.53 -8.65 -12.00
C VAL A 10 16.28 -7.32 -12.07
N LYS A 11 16.21 -6.65 -13.22
CA LYS A 11 16.77 -5.31 -13.42
C LYS A 11 15.65 -4.29 -13.30
N VAL A 12 15.97 -3.13 -12.77
CA VAL A 12 15.05 -2.00 -12.68
C VAL A 12 15.69 -0.82 -13.38
N GLU A 13 14.96 -0.21 -14.29
CA GLU A 13 15.27 1.12 -14.80
C GLU A 13 14.42 2.11 -14.03
N SER A 14 15.01 3.19 -13.52
CA SER A 14 14.30 4.12 -12.68
C SER A 14 14.59 5.59 -13.01
N CYS A 15 13.64 6.45 -12.67
CA CYS A 15 13.83 7.90 -12.71
C CYS A 15 13.00 8.54 -11.61
N GLY A 16 13.65 9.38 -10.80
CA GLY A 16 12.98 10.23 -9.80
C GLY A 16 13.07 11.70 -10.21
N ILE A 17 11.99 12.44 -10.01
CA ILE A 17 11.90 13.87 -10.27
C ILE A 17 11.14 14.52 -9.14
N THR A 18 11.61 15.68 -8.71
CA THR A 18 10.87 16.60 -7.83
C THR A 18 10.85 17.99 -8.41
N ASP A 19 9.73 18.69 -8.25
CA ASP A 19 9.51 20.05 -8.73
C ASP A 19 8.72 20.83 -7.67
N VAL A 20 9.07 22.10 -7.46
CA VAL A 20 8.41 22.94 -6.45
C VAL A 20 6.95 23.27 -6.81
N GLY A 21 6.55 23.04 -8.05
CA GLY A 21 5.27 23.49 -8.58
C GLY A 21 5.29 24.97 -8.98
N ARG A 22 4.10 25.54 -9.17
CA ARG A 22 3.94 26.94 -9.62
C ARG A 22 3.51 27.89 -8.52
N LYS A 23 3.05 27.39 -7.38
CA LYS A 23 2.45 28.19 -6.30
C LYS A 23 3.25 28.17 -5.01
N ARG A 24 3.92 27.08 -4.71
CA ARG A 24 4.74 26.94 -3.51
C ARG A 24 6.05 27.71 -3.62
N LYS A 25 6.61 28.17 -2.49
CA LYS A 25 7.91 28.86 -2.42
C LYS A 25 9.06 27.92 -2.08
N GLY A 26 8.77 26.83 -1.40
CA GLY A 26 9.70 25.79 -0.99
C GLY A 26 9.19 24.41 -1.43
N ASN A 27 10.06 23.44 -1.39
CA ASN A 27 9.71 22.06 -1.66
C ASN A 27 9.78 21.27 -0.36
N GLU A 28 8.63 20.82 0.14
CA GLU A 28 8.50 20.00 1.35
C GLU A 28 8.51 18.50 1.00
N ASP A 29 8.49 18.15 -0.29
CA ASP A 29 8.68 16.77 -0.74
C ASP A 29 10.14 16.33 -0.69
N SER A 30 10.33 15.06 -0.45
CA SER A 30 11.64 14.39 -0.57
C SER A 30 11.48 13.05 -1.27
N TYR A 31 12.53 12.62 -1.99
CA TYR A 31 12.56 11.29 -2.55
C TYR A 31 13.96 10.68 -2.46
N PHE A 32 14.02 9.37 -2.55
CA PHE A 32 15.24 8.59 -2.65
C PHE A 32 15.04 7.43 -3.60
N LEU A 33 16.04 7.16 -4.42
CA LEU A 33 16.11 5.96 -5.24
C LEU A 33 17.53 5.41 -5.25
N ASP A 34 17.67 4.10 -5.14
CA ASP A 34 18.93 3.41 -5.25
C ASP A 34 18.72 2.08 -5.98
N GLU A 35 19.34 1.95 -7.15
CA GLU A 35 19.21 0.76 -7.99
C GLU A 35 20.03 -0.43 -7.46
N ASN A 36 21.06 -0.19 -6.63
CA ASN A 36 21.85 -1.26 -6.01
C ASN A 36 21.08 -1.86 -4.83
N LEU A 37 20.58 -1.00 -3.94
CA LEU A 37 19.69 -1.40 -2.84
C LEU A 37 18.29 -1.76 -3.33
N ARG A 38 17.89 -1.27 -4.50
CA ARG A 38 16.56 -1.43 -5.10
C ARG A 38 15.45 -0.91 -4.20
N ILE A 39 15.70 0.20 -3.56
CA ILE A 39 14.77 0.91 -2.70
C ILE A 39 14.39 2.24 -3.33
N TYR A 40 13.12 2.57 -3.27
CA TYR A 40 12.51 3.75 -3.89
C TYR A 40 11.53 4.33 -2.90
N VAL A 41 11.67 5.61 -2.56
CA VAL A 41 10.89 6.27 -1.52
C VAL A 41 10.48 7.64 -1.99
N VAL A 42 9.20 7.99 -1.81
CA VAL A 42 8.64 9.33 -1.93
C VAL A 42 8.03 9.70 -0.58
N ALA A 43 8.27 10.90 -0.11
CA ALA A 43 7.76 11.43 1.14
C ALA A 43 7.29 12.87 0.92
N ASP A 44 6.05 13.17 1.28
CA ASP A 44 5.44 14.48 1.22
C ASP A 44 5.37 15.05 2.63
N GLY A 45 6.06 16.15 2.85
CA GLY A 45 6.23 16.76 4.15
C GLY A 45 5.12 17.76 4.49
N MET A 46 4.64 17.69 5.73
CA MET A 46 3.63 18.60 6.25
C MET A 46 4.08 19.25 7.57
N GLY A 47 3.66 20.50 7.82
CA GLY A 47 3.95 21.19 9.08
C GLY A 47 4.23 22.67 8.93
N GLY A 48 4.12 23.21 7.74
CA GLY A 48 4.33 24.61 7.41
C GLY A 48 5.81 25.05 7.43
N HIS A 49 6.18 25.90 6.50
CA HIS A 49 7.53 26.43 6.32
C HIS A 49 8.62 25.32 6.18
N GLN A 50 9.64 25.35 7.05
CA GLN A 50 10.75 24.38 7.00
C GLN A 50 10.46 23.05 7.68
N ALA A 51 9.37 22.93 8.43
CA ALA A 51 9.11 21.73 9.24
C ALA A 51 8.71 20.52 8.37
N GLY A 52 7.94 20.73 7.29
CA GLY A 52 7.60 19.69 6.33
C GLY A 52 8.82 19.15 5.59
N GLU A 53 9.69 20.03 5.08
CA GLU A 53 10.95 19.67 4.42
C GLU A 53 11.85 18.82 5.34
N VAL A 54 11.97 19.22 6.62
CA VAL A 54 12.75 18.46 7.60
C VAL A 54 12.13 17.09 7.86
N ALA A 55 10.81 17.00 7.95
CA ALA A 55 10.11 15.76 8.20
C ALA A 55 10.28 14.77 7.04
N SER A 56 9.97 15.17 5.80
CA SER A 56 10.08 14.32 4.62
C SER A 56 11.52 13.83 4.39
N LYS A 57 12.50 14.74 4.54
CA LYS A 57 13.90 14.40 4.44
C LYS A 57 14.34 13.41 5.51
N LEU A 58 13.94 13.59 6.77
CA LEU A 58 14.26 12.68 7.86
C LEU A 58 13.65 11.28 7.63
N VAL A 59 12.44 11.20 7.06
CA VAL A 59 11.82 9.93 6.66
C VAL A 59 12.68 9.21 5.64
N VAL A 60 13.02 9.88 4.55
CA VAL A 60 13.80 9.33 3.45
C VAL A 60 15.18 8.88 3.92
N ASP A 61 15.90 9.75 4.64
CA ASP A 61 17.26 9.46 5.14
C ASP A 61 17.24 8.27 6.13
N THR A 62 16.23 8.18 7.00
CA THR A 62 16.10 7.06 7.95
C THR A 62 15.88 5.73 7.25
N ILE A 63 14.96 5.69 6.28
CA ILE A 63 14.68 4.45 5.54
C ILE A 63 15.92 4.01 4.77
N LYS A 64 16.57 4.93 4.06
CA LYS A 64 17.83 4.68 3.36
C LYS A 64 18.88 4.04 4.27
N ASP A 65 19.21 4.70 5.39
CA ASP A 65 20.24 4.25 6.32
C ASP A 65 19.96 2.86 6.87
N LEU A 66 18.69 2.56 7.21
CA LEU A 66 18.32 1.25 7.73
C LEU A 66 18.33 0.16 6.65
N MET A 67 17.86 0.45 5.44
CA MET A 67 17.93 -0.51 4.34
C MET A 67 19.34 -0.86 3.94
N ASP A 68 20.26 0.12 3.99
CA ASP A 68 21.70 -0.10 3.77
C ASP A 68 22.29 -1.02 4.85
N ARG A 69 22.03 -0.72 6.13
CA ARG A 69 22.44 -1.55 7.26
C ARG A 69 21.90 -2.97 7.18
N TYR A 70 20.61 -3.15 6.90
CA TYR A 70 19.97 -4.46 6.77
C TYR A 70 20.57 -5.27 5.61
N SER A 71 20.87 -4.61 4.50
CA SER A 71 21.55 -5.22 3.36
C SER A 71 22.98 -5.65 3.70
N GLY A 72 23.66 -4.94 4.59
CA GLY A 72 24.96 -5.27 5.16
C GLY A 72 24.93 -6.36 6.24
N GLY A 73 23.74 -6.83 6.63
CA GLY A 73 23.55 -7.91 7.61
C GLY A 73 23.32 -7.46 9.06
N ASP A 74 23.27 -6.15 9.33
CA ASP A 74 22.89 -5.61 10.64
C ASP A 74 21.36 -5.63 10.77
N THR A 75 20.84 -6.64 11.47
CA THR A 75 19.41 -6.90 11.57
C THR A 75 18.85 -6.75 13.00
N ASP A 76 19.60 -6.19 13.92
CA ASP A 76 19.26 -6.12 15.34
C ASP A 76 18.00 -5.27 15.64
N THR A 77 17.65 -4.36 14.72
CA THR A 77 16.52 -3.44 14.90
C THR A 77 15.29 -3.81 14.06
N ILE A 78 15.27 -4.99 13.47
CA ILE A 78 14.13 -5.42 12.63
C ILE A 78 12.96 -5.87 13.51
N TRP A 79 11.81 -5.31 13.22
CA TRP A 79 10.56 -5.75 13.81
C TRP A 79 9.94 -6.83 12.94
N ALA A 80 10.04 -8.06 13.40
CA ALA A 80 9.48 -9.18 12.67
C ALA A 80 7.94 -9.06 12.58
N ILE A 81 7.44 -9.04 11.35
CA ILE A 81 6.00 -9.00 11.08
C ILE A 81 5.54 -10.44 10.83
N PRO A 82 4.60 -10.96 11.64
CA PRO A 82 4.09 -12.31 11.43
C PRO A 82 3.55 -12.51 10.01
N LYS A 83 3.95 -13.61 9.37
CA LYS A 83 3.56 -14.01 8.00
C LYS A 83 4.06 -13.11 6.86
N ALA A 84 4.80 -12.03 7.13
CA ALA A 84 5.46 -11.23 6.12
C ALA A 84 6.85 -11.78 5.79
N SER A 85 7.36 -11.48 4.60
CA SER A 85 8.74 -11.78 4.27
C SER A 85 9.70 -10.99 5.16
N LYS A 86 10.94 -11.45 5.26
CA LYS A 86 11.99 -10.68 5.97
C LYS A 86 12.15 -9.27 5.35
N TYR A 87 11.97 -9.16 4.05
CA TYR A 87 12.15 -7.92 3.33
C TYR A 87 11.02 -6.91 3.58
N SER A 88 9.79 -7.38 3.75
CA SER A 88 8.69 -6.54 4.22
C SER A 88 8.91 -6.08 5.64
N SER A 89 9.42 -6.97 6.51
CA SER A 89 9.82 -6.60 7.87
C SER A 89 10.91 -5.52 7.87
N TRP A 90 11.87 -5.58 6.95
CA TRP A 90 12.90 -4.54 6.79
C TRP A 90 12.29 -3.18 6.44
N LEU A 91 11.50 -3.14 5.36
CA LEU A 91 10.91 -1.88 4.88
C LEU A 91 9.99 -1.24 5.93
N VAL A 92 9.12 -2.05 6.54
CA VAL A 92 8.21 -1.57 7.59
C VAL A 92 8.99 -1.11 8.83
N SER A 93 10.05 -1.81 9.24
CA SER A 93 10.93 -1.36 10.34
C SER A 93 11.57 -0.01 10.04
N GLY A 94 11.98 0.22 8.79
CA GLY A 94 12.48 1.52 8.34
C GLY A 94 11.44 2.64 8.52
N ILE A 95 10.19 2.39 8.13
CA ILE A 95 9.10 3.35 8.30
C ILE A 95 8.78 3.60 9.79
N LEU A 96 8.74 2.55 10.61
CA LEU A 96 8.47 2.67 12.03
C LEU A 96 9.57 3.47 12.77
N GLU A 97 10.83 3.27 12.41
CA GLU A 97 11.93 4.05 12.98
C GLU A 97 11.91 5.50 12.48
N ALA A 98 11.58 5.72 11.20
CA ALA A 98 11.36 7.07 10.68
C ALA A 98 10.26 7.79 11.48
N ASN A 99 9.15 7.13 11.78
CA ASN A 99 8.08 7.67 12.60
C ASN A 99 8.59 8.10 13.99
N ARG A 100 9.38 7.24 14.66
CA ARG A 100 9.93 7.58 15.98
C ARG A 100 10.82 8.82 15.92
N ARG A 101 11.70 8.90 14.91
CA ARG A 101 12.64 10.02 14.77
C ARG A 101 11.90 11.33 14.51
N VAL A 102 10.96 11.32 13.56
CA VAL A 102 10.14 12.52 13.26
C VAL A 102 9.33 12.92 14.49
N PHE A 103 8.62 11.99 15.14
CA PHE A 103 7.85 12.27 16.35
C PHE A 103 8.70 12.85 17.49
N ARG A 104 9.86 12.27 17.78
CA ARG A 104 10.77 12.80 18.81
C ARG A 104 11.26 14.20 18.48
N LEU A 105 11.63 14.44 17.22
CA LEU A 105 12.08 15.76 16.78
C LEU A 105 10.96 16.79 16.88
N SER A 106 9.71 16.44 16.50
CA SER A 106 8.55 17.33 16.61
C SER A 106 8.24 17.73 18.05
N LYS A 107 8.59 16.89 19.05
CA LYS A 107 8.41 17.18 20.48
C LYS A 107 9.59 17.91 21.11
N SER A 108 10.76 17.87 20.47
CA SER A 108 12.00 18.44 21.05
C SER A 108 12.14 19.94 20.80
N ARG A 109 11.51 20.49 19.76
CA ARG A 109 11.64 21.88 19.36
C ARG A 109 10.32 22.45 18.88
N LYS A 110 9.97 23.64 19.39
CA LYS A 110 8.71 24.32 19.04
C LYS A 110 8.59 24.62 17.54
N GLU A 111 9.70 24.87 16.86
CA GLU A 111 9.75 25.13 15.42
C GLU A 111 9.33 23.93 14.56
N PHE A 112 9.39 22.71 15.13
CA PHE A 112 8.99 21.46 14.47
C PHE A 112 7.69 20.88 15.05
N GLU A 113 6.99 21.63 15.89
CA GLU A 113 5.72 21.18 16.48
C GLU A 113 4.69 20.93 15.35
N GLY A 114 4.10 19.72 15.37
CA GLY A 114 3.09 19.33 14.38
C GLY A 114 3.65 18.91 13.03
N MET A 115 4.99 18.84 12.84
CA MET A 115 5.54 18.31 11.61
C MET A 115 5.22 16.83 11.43
N GLY A 116 5.09 16.42 10.20
CA GLY A 116 4.88 15.04 9.79
C GLY A 116 5.20 14.85 8.32
N SER A 117 5.02 13.65 7.84
CA SER A 117 5.21 13.34 6.43
C SER A 117 4.37 12.14 6.01
N THR A 118 3.99 12.06 4.75
CA THR A 118 3.63 10.79 4.13
C THR A 118 4.89 9.97 3.89
N VAL A 119 4.71 8.71 3.56
CA VAL A 119 5.74 7.87 2.95
C VAL A 119 5.10 6.86 2.02
N SER A 120 5.64 6.76 0.82
CA SER A 120 5.37 5.70 -0.14
C SER A 120 6.70 5.09 -0.54
N ALA A 121 6.86 3.79 -0.29
CA ALA A 121 8.13 3.10 -0.48
C ALA A 121 7.95 1.79 -1.25
N VAL A 122 8.87 1.51 -2.16
CA VAL A 122 8.94 0.24 -2.91
C VAL A 122 10.32 -0.37 -2.74
N PHE A 123 10.35 -1.65 -2.40
CA PHE A 123 11.57 -2.44 -2.34
C PHE A 123 11.46 -3.64 -3.28
N VAL A 124 12.41 -3.77 -4.20
CA VAL A 124 12.39 -4.83 -5.23
C VAL A 124 13.46 -5.86 -4.90
N THR A 125 13.04 -7.08 -4.63
CA THR A 125 13.93 -8.23 -4.45
C THR A 125 14.02 -9.05 -5.75
N LYS A 126 14.66 -10.21 -5.70
CA LYS A 126 14.69 -11.14 -6.83
C LYS A 126 13.31 -11.77 -7.11
N GLU A 127 12.50 -11.93 -6.07
CA GLU A 127 11.27 -12.72 -6.12
C GLU A 127 10.03 -11.90 -5.80
N THR A 128 10.22 -10.75 -5.14
CA THR A 128 9.09 -9.99 -4.58
C THR A 128 9.32 -8.49 -4.77
N LEU A 129 8.27 -7.79 -5.12
CA LEU A 129 8.15 -6.34 -5.00
C LEU A 129 7.29 -6.05 -3.78
N ILE A 130 7.82 -5.27 -2.86
CA ILE A 130 7.14 -4.84 -1.65
C ILE A 130 6.79 -3.36 -1.82
N ALA A 131 5.51 -3.03 -1.69
CA ALA A 131 5.02 -1.66 -1.63
C ALA A 131 4.51 -1.39 -0.22
N ALA A 132 4.93 -0.29 0.41
CA ALA A 132 4.48 0.10 1.74
C ALA A 132 4.19 1.59 1.79
N ASN A 133 3.14 1.99 2.54
CA ASN A 133 2.80 3.39 2.67
C ASN A 133 2.24 3.79 4.05
N VAL A 134 2.40 5.07 4.35
CA VAL A 134 1.66 5.84 5.37
C VAL A 134 1.30 7.17 4.75
N GLY A 135 0.04 7.55 4.80
CA GLY A 135 -0.47 8.76 4.15
C GLY A 135 -1.25 8.45 2.87
N ASP A 136 -1.34 9.40 1.98
CA ASP A 136 -2.17 9.37 0.77
C ASP A 136 -1.38 9.47 -0.54
N SER A 137 -0.05 9.59 -0.47
CA SER A 137 0.83 9.52 -1.64
C SER A 137 0.71 8.16 -2.32
N PRO A 138 0.21 8.06 -3.57
CA PRO A 138 -0.13 6.79 -4.17
C PRO A 138 1.09 6.01 -4.70
N ILE A 139 0.95 4.69 -4.70
CA ILE A 139 1.84 3.74 -5.40
C ILE A 139 0.99 2.99 -6.42
N TYR A 140 1.28 3.17 -7.69
CA TYR A 140 0.58 2.48 -8.78
C TYR A 140 1.45 1.37 -9.38
N LEU A 141 0.82 0.22 -9.67
CA LEU A 141 1.35 -0.82 -10.54
C LEU A 141 0.66 -0.73 -11.89
N ILE A 142 1.45 -0.72 -12.95
CA ILE A 142 0.95 -0.79 -14.33
C ILE A 142 1.46 -2.10 -14.93
N ARG A 143 0.52 -2.98 -15.26
CA ARG A 143 0.76 -4.31 -15.81
C ARG A 143 -0.27 -4.63 -16.88
N ASN A 144 0.16 -5.09 -18.05
CA ASN A 144 -0.72 -5.47 -19.15
C ASN A 144 -1.70 -4.36 -19.58
N ASN A 145 -1.27 -3.09 -19.56
CA ASN A 145 -2.10 -1.91 -19.83
C ASN A 145 -3.26 -1.71 -18.83
N GLU A 146 -3.13 -2.24 -17.64
CA GLU A 146 -4.02 -1.98 -16.51
C GLU A 146 -3.25 -1.28 -15.42
N ILE A 147 -3.89 -0.33 -14.73
CA ILE A 147 -3.32 0.38 -13.59
C ILE A 147 -4.04 -0.03 -12.32
N THR A 148 -3.26 -0.38 -11.30
CA THR A 148 -3.76 -0.81 -9.99
C THR A 148 -3.10 0.01 -8.90
N LEU A 149 -3.89 0.52 -7.94
CA LEU A 149 -3.37 1.17 -6.76
C LEU A 149 -2.86 0.12 -5.75
N LEU A 150 -1.57 0.15 -5.44
CA LEU A 150 -0.95 -0.74 -4.44
C LEU A 150 -1.03 -0.19 -3.02
N SER A 151 -0.94 1.14 -2.87
CA SER A 151 -1.04 1.80 -1.56
C SER A 151 -2.47 1.82 -1.05
N VAL A 152 -2.62 1.94 0.27
CA VAL A 152 -3.91 2.18 0.93
C VAL A 152 -3.96 3.67 1.30
N PRO A 153 -4.87 4.47 0.72
CA PRO A 153 -4.96 5.89 1.06
C PRO A 153 -5.43 6.09 2.50
N HIS A 154 -4.64 6.80 3.30
CA HIS A 154 -5.01 7.15 4.68
C HIS A 154 -5.63 8.54 4.72
N THR A 155 -6.81 8.68 4.15
CA THR A 155 -7.60 9.93 4.17
C THR A 155 -8.94 9.70 4.81
N ALA A 156 -9.52 10.77 5.37
CA ALA A 156 -10.85 10.72 5.97
C ALA A 156 -11.92 10.23 4.97
N MET A 157 -11.78 10.58 3.70
CA MET A 157 -12.69 10.12 2.66
C MET A 157 -12.53 8.62 2.40
N ALA A 158 -11.31 8.10 2.31
CA ALA A 158 -11.07 6.68 2.09
C ALA A 158 -11.52 5.83 3.28
N GLU A 159 -11.23 6.26 4.51
CA GLU A 159 -11.67 5.57 5.72
C GLU A 159 -13.21 5.60 5.87
N TYR A 160 -13.83 6.75 5.55
CA TYR A 160 -15.28 6.83 5.54
C TYR A 160 -15.88 5.91 4.47
N ALA A 161 -15.37 5.93 3.24
CA ALA A 161 -15.86 5.06 2.17
C ALA A 161 -15.74 3.58 2.53
N ALA A 162 -14.68 3.21 3.26
CA ALA A 162 -14.47 1.85 3.74
C ALA A 162 -15.41 1.43 4.88
N SER A 163 -15.93 2.38 5.67
CA SER A 163 -16.77 2.12 6.86
C SER A 163 -18.23 2.58 6.72
N ALA A 164 -18.54 3.34 5.67
CA ALA A 164 -19.87 3.92 5.49
C ALA A 164 -20.93 2.84 5.22
N PRO A 165 -22.09 2.89 5.89
CA PRO A 165 -23.19 1.96 5.61
C PRO A 165 -23.71 2.15 4.18
N ALA A 166 -24.29 1.08 3.62
CA ALA A 166 -24.92 1.13 2.31
C ALA A 166 -25.95 2.27 2.25
N GLY A 167 -25.82 3.14 1.23
CA GLY A 167 -26.68 4.33 1.07
C GLY A 167 -26.29 5.55 1.89
N ALA A 168 -25.15 5.52 2.59
CA ALA A 168 -24.62 6.71 3.24
C ALA A 168 -24.31 7.81 2.21
N LYS A 169 -24.55 9.07 2.57
CA LYS A 169 -24.17 10.20 1.71
C LYS A 169 -22.66 10.27 1.60
N ALA A 170 -22.15 10.46 0.40
CA ALA A 170 -20.72 10.71 0.20
C ALA A 170 -20.25 11.90 1.05
N LEU A 171 -19.05 11.81 1.60
CA LEU A 171 -18.41 12.95 2.24
C LEU A 171 -18.19 14.07 1.21
N SER A 172 -18.23 15.31 1.69
CA SER A 172 -17.88 16.46 0.85
C SER A 172 -16.41 16.36 0.41
N ASP A 173 -16.11 16.81 -0.82
CA ASP A 173 -14.75 16.82 -1.39
C ASP A 173 -13.70 17.50 -0.51
N LYS A 174 -14.10 18.41 0.40
CA LYS A 174 -13.19 19.03 1.38
C LYS A 174 -12.47 18.04 2.30
N TYR A 175 -12.96 16.79 2.42
CA TYR A 175 -12.33 15.74 3.24
C TYR A 175 -11.39 14.84 2.43
N ARG A 176 -11.26 15.07 1.12
CA ARG A 176 -10.45 14.26 0.22
C ARG A 176 -8.96 14.26 0.61
N HIS A 177 -8.45 15.43 1.01
CA HIS A 177 -7.05 15.64 1.39
C HIS A 177 -6.82 15.69 2.90
N VAL A 178 -7.83 15.28 3.70
CA VAL A 178 -7.65 15.20 5.15
C VAL A 178 -6.98 13.89 5.50
N ILE A 179 -5.66 13.94 5.71
CA ILE A 179 -4.83 12.78 6.06
C ILE A 179 -5.17 12.32 7.49
N THR A 180 -5.39 11.03 7.65
CA THR A 180 -5.72 10.38 8.94
C THR A 180 -4.52 9.70 9.58
N ARG A 181 -3.52 9.33 8.77
CA ARG A 181 -2.24 8.75 9.21
C ARG A 181 -1.07 9.42 8.52
N ALA A 182 -0.11 9.88 9.32
CA ALA A 182 1.15 10.45 8.85
C ALA A 182 2.31 10.05 9.76
N VAL A 183 3.49 9.89 9.19
CA VAL A 183 4.74 9.66 9.91
C VAL A 183 5.03 10.86 10.81
N GLY A 184 5.30 10.62 12.08
CA GLY A 184 5.64 11.67 13.05
C GLY A 184 4.44 12.37 13.70
N SER A 185 3.21 12.14 13.24
CA SER A 185 2.01 12.76 13.83
C SER A 185 1.63 12.15 15.20
N ARG A 186 1.95 10.87 15.41
CA ARG A 186 1.71 10.12 16.65
C ARG A 186 2.96 9.32 17.03
N GLU A 187 3.04 8.93 18.30
CA GLU A 187 4.16 8.11 18.80
C GLU A 187 4.31 6.79 18.03
N THR A 188 3.20 6.19 17.67
CA THR A 188 3.14 4.98 16.85
C THR A 188 2.37 5.23 15.56
N VAL A 189 2.76 4.52 14.51
CA VAL A 189 2.08 4.51 13.22
C VAL A 189 1.97 3.06 12.71
N GLU A 190 0.97 2.79 11.91
CA GLU A 190 0.80 1.49 11.26
C GLU A 190 0.91 1.65 9.75
N PRO A 191 2.05 1.24 9.17
CA PRO A 191 2.19 1.18 7.72
C PRO A 191 1.33 0.08 7.11
N ASP A 192 0.66 0.36 6.01
CA ASP A 192 0.11 -0.68 5.15
C ASP A 192 1.19 -1.14 4.17
N PHE A 193 1.22 -2.45 3.84
CA PHE A 193 2.15 -3.00 2.86
C PHE A 193 1.53 -4.14 2.07
N ARG A 194 2.07 -4.35 0.86
CA ARG A 194 1.72 -5.46 -0.03
C ARG A 194 2.97 -6.08 -0.62
N GLU A 195 2.93 -7.40 -0.81
CA GLU A 195 3.94 -8.18 -1.50
C GLU A 195 3.35 -8.71 -2.81
N ILE A 196 4.01 -8.44 -3.92
CA ILE A 196 3.62 -8.94 -5.23
C ILE A 196 4.83 -9.56 -5.94
N ILE A 197 4.58 -10.47 -6.86
CA ILE A 197 5.61 -11.03 -7.74
C ILE A 197 5.85 -10.03 -8.88
N PRO A 198 7.08 -9.48 -9.04
CA PRO A 198 7.38 -8.58 -10.14
C PRO A 198 7.46 -9.35 -11.45
N HIS A 199 6.93 -8.79 -12.53
CA HIS A 199 7.04 -9.34 -13.87
C HIS A 199 7.82 -8.41 -14.79
N PRO A 200 8.62 -8.93 -15.74
CA PRO A 200 9.21 -8.12 -16.78
C PRO A 200 8.13 -7.35 -17.55
N GLY A 201 8.34 -6.05 -17.72
CA GLY A 201 7.37 -5.16 -18.33
C GLY A 201 6.48 -4.41 -17.33
N ASP A 202 6.47 -4.81 -16.06
CA ASP A 202 5.79 -4.02 -15.03
C ASP A 202 6.38 -2.63 -14.94
N MET A 203 5.51 -1.65 -14.74
CA MET A 203 5.92 -0.32 -14.36
C MET A 203 5.30 0.03 -13.00
N VAL A 204 6.06 0.74 -12.17
CA VAL A 204 5.56 1.23 -10.89
C VAL A 204 5.77 2.73 -10.81
N VAL A 205 4.77 3.44 -10.35
CA VAL A 205 4.84 4.89 -10.13
C VAL A 205 4.49 5.19 -8.68
N LEU A 206 5.45 5.80 -7.98
CA LEU A 206 5.23 6.41 -6.68
C LEU A 206 5.15 7.91 -6.89
N CYS A 207 4.22 8.60 -6.25
CA CYS A 207 4.19 10.07 -6.35
C CYS A 207 3.56 10.71 -5.11
N SER A 208 3.82 12.01 -4.91
CA SER A 208 3.04 12.86 -3.99
C SER A 208 1.69 13.23 -4.61
N ASP A 209 0.81 13.78 -3.79
CA ASP A 209 -0.54 14.19 -4.21
C ASP A 209 -0.52 15.33 -5.24
N GLY A 210 0.51 16.19 -5.25
CA GLY A 210 0.69 17.22 -6.25
C GLY A 210 0.74 16.69 -7.69
N LEU A 211 1.11 15.42 -7.90
CA LEU A 211 0.93 14.76 -9.20
C LEU A 211 -0.48 14.19 -9.33
N SER A 212 -0.91 13.33 -8.39
CA SER A 212 -2.14 12.54 -8.55
C SER A 212 -3.41 13.38 -8.49
N ASP A 213 -3.37 14.58 -7.94
CA ASP A 213 -4.46 15.54 -7.97
C ASP A 213 -4.65 16.22 -9.34
N LYS A 214 -3.61 16.21 -10.15
CA LYS A 214 -3.59 16.88 -11.46
C LYS A 214 -3.63 15.92 -12.64
N VAL A 215 -3.14 14.71 -12.45
CA VAL A 215 -2.98 13.73 -13.53
C VAL A 215 -3.70 12.44 -13.12
N THR A 216 -4.65 12.01 -13.94
CA THR A 216 -5.46 10.82 -13.64
C THR A 216 -4.62 9.54 -13.75
N PRO A 217 -5.01 8.45 -13.07
CA PRO A 217 -4.33 7.16 -13.19
C PRO A 217 -4.19 6.69 -14.65
N GLU A 218 -5.21 6.90 -15.48
CA GLU A 218 -5.19 6.51 -16.90
C GLU A 218 -4.16 7.31 -17.70
N GLU A 219 -3.98 8.59 -17.40
CA GLU A 219 -2.96 9.43 -18.03
C GLU A 219 -1.56 9.05 -17.56
N ILE A 220 -1.39 8.72 -16.28
CA ILE A 220 -0.14 8.18 -15.72
C ILE A 220 0.21 6.89 -16.47
N MET A 221 -0.71 5.95 -16.57
CA MET A 221 -0.53 4.69 -17.27
C MET A 221 -0.14 4.91 -18.74
N LYS A 222 -0.93 5.71 -19.47
CA LYS A 222 -0.67 5.98 -20.90
C LYS A 222 0.70 6.60 -21.12
N THR A 223 1.10 7.54 -20.27
CA THR A 223 2.37 8.24 -20.38
C THR A 223 3.54 7.31 -20.10
N THR A 224 3.45 6.51 -19.03
CA THR A 224 4.51 5.58 -18.64
C THR A 224 4.66 4.41 -19.61
N CYS A 225 3.56 3.84 -20.11
CA CYS A 225 3.62 2.78 -21.13
C CYS A 225 4.24 3.23 -22.45
N SER A 226 4.12 4.50 -22.80
CA SER A 226 4.55 5.04 -24.09
C SER A 226 5.97 5.63 -24.07
N ASN A 227 6.61 5.75 -22.91
CA ASN A 227 7.89 6.44 -22.78
C ASN A 227 8.82 5.70 -21.80
N PRO A 228 10.16 5.84 -21.93
CA PRO A 228 11.08 5.38 -20.90
C PRO A 228 10.89 6.19 -19.61
N PRO A 229 11.27 5.66 -18.44
CA PRO A 229 11.02 6.28 -17.13
C PRO A 229 11.38 7.77 -17.03
N SER A 230 12.55 8.14 -17.54
CA SER A 230 13.02 9.55 -17.49
C SER A 230 12.15 10.50 -18.29
N LYS A 231 11.69 10.09 -19.48
CA LYS A 231 10.83 10.91 -20.33
C LYS A 231 9.40 10.93 -19.78
N ALA A 232 8.90 9.79 -19.29
CA ALA A 232 7.58 9.69 -18.67
C ALA A 232 7.48 10.61 -17.45
N GLY A 233 8.47 10.56 -16.57
CA GLY A 233 8.50 11.43 -15.38
C GLY A 233 8.46 12.92 -15.73
N ARG A 234 9.24 13.34 -16.74
CA ARG A 234 9.23 14.75 -17.17
C ARG A 234 7.87 15.18 -17.71
N ILE A 235 7.26 14.38 -18.59
CA ILE A 235 5.94 14.68 -19.16
C ILE A 235 4.89 14.80 -18.05
N LEU A 236 4.93 13.91 -17.05
CA LEU A 236 3.97 13.93 -15.95
C LEU A 236 4.11 15.18 -15.08
N VAL A 237 5.34 15.59 -14.74
CA VAL A 237 5.61 16.84 -14.00
C VAL A 237 5.15 18.06 -14.79
N ASP A 238 5.50 18.12 -16.07
CA ASP A 238 5.11 19.23 -16.93
C ASP A 238 3.58 19.34 -17.02
N LEU A 239 2.87 18.20 -17.18
CA LEU A 239 1.41 18.16 -17.22
C LEU A 239 0.76 18.63 -15.91
N ALA A 240 1.30 18.20 -14.75
CA ALA A 240 0.79 18.68 -13.46
C ALA A 240 1.00 20.17 -13.28
N ASN A 241 2.15 20.70 -13.70
CA ASN A 241 2.46 22.11 -13.69
C ASN A 241 1.55 22.93 -14.65
N GLU A 242 1.28 22.43 -15.84
CA GLU A 242 0.36 23.04 -16.81
C GLU A 242 -1.08 23.12 -16.26
N ARG A 243 -1.47 22.18 -15.39
CA ARG A 243 -2.79 22.12 -14.74
C ARG A 243 -2.85 22.91 -13.43
N GLY A 244 -1.88 23.75 -13.19
CA GLY A 244 -1.88 24.70 -12.07
C GLY A 244 -0.67 24.62 -11.16
N GLY A 245 -0.10 23.42 -10.93
CA GLY A 245 1.08 23.22 -10.09
C GLY A 245 0.91 23.83 -8.69
N GLU A 246 -0.24 23.59 -8.04
CA GLU A 246 -0.57 24.19 -6.76
C GLU A 246 0.27 23.68 -5.62
N ASP A 247 0.81 22.44 -5.76
CA ASP A 247 1.66 21.81 -4.76
C ASP A 247 3.02 21.38 -5.31
N ASN A 248 3.89 20.91 -4.44
CA ASN A 248 5.11 20.22 -4.78
C ASN A 248 4.78 18.94 -5.54
N ILE A 249 5.55 18.61 -6.57
CA ILE A 249 5.29 17.47 -7.45
C ILE A 249 6.50 16.57 -7.42
N THR A 250 6.36 15.41 -6.81
CA THR A 250 7.44 14.45 -6.70
C THR A 250 6.97 13.09 -7.19
N LEU A 251 7.78 12.43 -8.02
CA LEU A 251 7.49 11.07 -8.47
C LEU A 251 8.75 10.25 -8.72
N ILE A 252 8.59 8.95 -8.66
CA ILE A 252 9.55 7.96 -9.13
C ILE A 252 8.82 7.03 -10.09
N VAL A 253 9.39 6.85 -11.29
CA VAL A 253 8.93 5.87 -12.27
C VAL A 253 9.93 4.73 -12.32
N LEU A 254 9.45 3.49 -12.15
CA LEU A 254 10.21 2.27 -12.22
C LEU A 254 9.73 1.44 -13.41
N LYS A 255 10.66 0.80 -14.10
CA LYS A 255 10.37 -0.24 -15.10
C LYS A 255 11.13 -1.50 -14.74
N ILE A 256 10.40 -2.57 -14.51
CA ILE A 256 10.97 -3.90 -14.29
C ILE A 256 11.42 -4.46 -15.64
N THR A 257 12.72 -4.70 -15.75
CA THR A 257 13.32 -5.29 -16.97
C THR A 257 13.99 -6.61 -16.60
N GLY A 258 14.06 -7.52 -17.54
CA GLY A 258 14.69 -8.83 -17.33
C GLY A 258 14.12 -9.87 -18.27
N ASP A 259 14.73 -11.04 -18.29
CA ASP A 259 14.32 -12.14 -19.13
C ASP A 259 13.20 -12.92 -18.42
N SER A 260 12.02 -13.03 -19.04
CA SER A 260 10.87 -13.78 -18.51
C SER A 260 11.19 -15.25 -18.19
N SER A 261 12.28 -15.79 -18.74
CA SER A 261 12.79 -17.13 -18.41
C SER A 261 13.38 -17.25 -17.01
N ALA A 262 13.64 -16.15 -16.31
CA ALA A 262 14.22 -16.14 -14.97
C ALA A 262 13.17 -16.35 -13.86
N LEU A 263 11.89 -16.19 -14.15
CA LEU A 263 10.77 -16.35 -13.22
C LEU A 263 10.08 -17.72 -13.30
N SER A 264 10.50 -18.61 -14.21
CA SER A 264 10.05 -19.99 -14.24
C SER A 264 10.78 -20.80 -13.16
N VAL A 265 10.14 -20.99 -12.02
CA VAL A 265 10.55 -22.03 -11.07
C VAL A 265 10.32 -23.38 -11.74
N PRO A 266 11.34 -24.25 -11.93
CA PRO A 266 11.13 -25.57 -12.53
C PRO A 266 10.19 -26.37 -11.63
N GLY A 267 9.00 -26.71 -12.11
CA GLY A 267 8.04 -27.59 -11.43
C GLY A 267 6.78 -26.95 -10.88
N ARG A 268 6.58 -25.65 -10.97
CA ARG A 268 5.26 -25.03 -10.78
C ARG A 268 4.74 -24.53 -12.13
N SER A 269 3.75 -25.22 -12.68
CA SER A 269 2.91 -24.61 -13.69
C SER A 269 2.31 -23.35 -13.09
N VAL A 270 2.62 -22.18 -13.65
CA VAL A 270 2.02 -20.92 -13.25
C VAL A 270 0.54 -21.01 -13.64
N ASN A 271 -0.28 -21.50 -12.73
CA ASN A 271 -1.72 -21.30 -12.84
C ASN A 271 -1.95 -19.79 -12.82
N LYS A 272 -2.69 -19.29 -13.80
CA LYS A 272 -3.19 -17.91 -13.91
C LYS A 272 -3.98 -17.42 -12.67
N ALA A 273 -4.05 -18.22 -11.61
CA ALA A 273 -4.89 -18.06 -10.43
C ALA A 273 -4.15 -17.65 -9.14
N GLU A 274 -2.84 -17.34 -9.17
CA GLU A 274 -2.13 -16.88 -7.96
C GLU A 274 -1.81 -15.38 -7.98
N ILE A 275 -2.67 -14.56 -8.56
CA ILE A 275 -2.97 -13.27 -7.95
C ILE A 275 -3.97 -13.63 -6.86
N LYS A 276 -3.55 -13.70 -5.60
CA LYS A 276 -4.48 -13.53 -4.50
C LYS A 276 -5.05 -12.14 -4.68
N GLN A 277 -6.19 -12.05 -5.37
CA GLN A 277 -7.00 -10.85 -5.41
C GLN A 277 -7.45 -10.61 -3.97
N GLU A 278 -6.70 -9.79 -3.25
CA GLU A 278 -7.32 -9.04 -2.18
C GLU A 278 -8.47 -8.26 -2.83
N ILE A 279 -9.61 -8.36 -2.22
CA ILE A 279 -10.87 -7.76 -2.67
C ILE A 279 -10.59 -6.32 -3.06
N LEU A 280 -10.81 -5.99 -4.31
CA LEU A 280 -10.58 -4.66 -4.91
C LEU A 280 -11.42 -3.56 -4.25
N GLU A 281 -12.42 -3.94 -3.43
CA GLU A 281 -13.24 -3.03 -2.64
C GLU A 281 -13.62 -3.74 -1.32
N PRO A 282 -13.57 -3.04 -0.17
CA PRO A 282 -13.96 -3.62 1.10
C PRO A 282 -15.42 -4.07 1.05
N VAL A 283 -15.66 -5.36 1.27
CA VAL A 283 -17.01 -5.92 1.37
C VAL A 283 -17.45 -5.76 2.81
N ALA A 284 -18.58 -5.09 3.00
CA ALA A 284 -19.21 -4.99 4.31
C ALA A 284 -19.83 -6.35 4.69
N VAL A 285 -19.66 -6.75 5.94
CA VAL A 285 -20.29 -7.92 6.53
C VAL A 285 -21.09 -7.51 7.76
N GLU A 286 -22.28 -8.03 7.86
CA GLU A 286 -23.07 -8.01 9.10
C GLU A 286 -22.73 -9.27 9.88
N TYR A 287 -22.57 -9.14 11.18
CA TYR A 287 -22.32 -10.28 12.05
C TYR A 287 -23.26 -10.23 13.26
N ASP A 288 -23.67 -11.41 13.67
CA ASP A 288 -24.44 -11.63 14.89
C ASP A 288 -23.70 -12.60 15.81
N THR A 289 -23.71 -12.29 17.08
CA THR A 289 -23.26 -13.17 18.18
C THR A 289 -24.43 -13.42 19.13
N ASP A 290 -24.24 -14.28 20.10
CA ASP A 290 -25.24 -14.50 21.17
C ASP A 290 -25.50 -13.24 22.01
N GLU A 291 -24.60 -12.26 21.98
CA GLU A 291 -24.63 -11.08 22.87
C GLU A 291 -24.77 -9.75 22.12
N SER A 292 -24.37 -9.69 20.85
CA SER A 292 -24.32 -8.46 20.06
C SER A 292 -24.47 -8.72 18.56
N SER A 293 -24.88 -7.70 17.83
CA SER A 293 -24.84 -7.63 16.37
C SER A 293 -24.08 -6.39 15.91
N GLY A 294 -23.38 -6.47 14.79
CA GLY A 294 -22.60 -5.36 14.27
C GLY A 294 -22.26 -5.47 12.81
N ARG A 295 -21.50 -4.49 12.34
CA ARG A 295 -20.97 -4.45 10.97
C ARG A 295 -19.46 -4.28 11.00
N ALA A 296 -18.78 -4.94 10.11
CA ALA A 296 -17.35 -4.83 9.97
C ALA A 296 -16.94 -4.98 8.49
N LEU A 297 -15.66 -4.79 8.21
CA LEU A 297 -15.12 -4.90 6.86
C LEU A 297 -14.36 -6.22 6.72
N ILE A 298 -14.60 -6.89 5.60
CA ILE A 298 -13.80 -8.04 5.20
C ILE A 298 -12.56 -7.50 4.48
N LYS A 299 -11.39 -7.73 5.03
CA LYS A 299 -10.11 -7.45 4.36
C LYS A 299 -9.61 -8.60 3.51
N ASN A 300 -9.97 -9.81 3.88
CA ASN A 300 -9.55 -11.01 3.16
C ASN A 300 -10.61 -12.09 3.31
N ILE A 301 -11.01 -12.72 2.21
CA ILE A 301 -11.97 -13.82 2.20
C ILE A 301 -11.41 -14.99 1.38
N SER A 302 -11.59 -16.20 1.87
CA SER A 302 -11.20 -17.45 1.22
C SER A 302 -12.28 -18.50 1.41
N GLU A 303 -12.12 -19.66 0.81
CA GLU A 303 -13.03 -20.78 1.00
C GLU A 303 -13.06 -21.30 2.45
N ASP A 304 -11.97 -21.11 3.21
CA ASP A 304 -11.82 -21.63 4.58
C ASP A 304 -12.24 -20.63 5.67
N GLY A 305 -12.24 -19.33 5.36
CA GLY A 305 -12.52 -18.30 6.35
C GLY A 305 -12.27 -16.89 5.83
N LEU A 306 -12.36 -15.91 6.74
CA LEU A 306 -12.16 -14.50 6.41
C LEU A 306 -11.44 -13.76 7.54
N PHE A 307 -10.84 -12.61 7.19
CA PHE A 307 -10.36 -11.63 8.16
C PHE A 307 -11.36 -10.49 8.26
N LEU A 308 -11.87 -10.29 9.47
CA LEU A 308 -12.80 -9.23 9.80
C LEU A 308 -12.05 -8.08 10.47
N GLU A 309 -12.06 -6.90 9.85
CA GLU A 309 -11.51 -5.69 10.49
C GLU A 309 -12.56 -5.10 11.42
N THR A 310 -12.26 -5.12 12.72
CA THR A 310 -13.18 -4.64 13.76
C THR A 310 -12.39 -4.15 14.97
N SER A 311 -12.92 -3.15 15.65
CA SER A 311 -12.44 -2.69 16.97
C SER A 311 -13.09 -3.43 18.14
N GLU A 312 -14.10 -4.24 17.90
CA GLU A 312 -14.75 -5.03 18.93
C GLU A 312 -13.87 -6.18 19.43
N ILE A 313 -14.06 -6.54 20.69
CA ILE A 313 -13.28 -7.57 21.36
C ILE A 313 -14.04 -8.88 21.33
N PHE A 314 -13.55 -9.84 20.56
CA PHE A 314 -14.08 -11.20 20.50
C PHE A 314 -13.16 -12.19 21.21
N SER A 315 -13.75 -13.21 21.82
CA SER A 315 -12.99 -14.31 22.42
C SER A 315 -12.59 -15.35 21.38
N ILE A 316 -11.38 -15.93 21.50
CA ILE A 316 -11.00 -17.06 20.65
C ILE A 316 -11.97 -18.21 20.93
N GLY A 317 -12.52 -18.78 19.87
CA GLY A 317 -13.55 -19.80 19.97
C GLY A 317 -14.98 -19.27 19.92
N GLN A 318 -15.21 -17.95 20.02
CA GLN A 318 -16.54 -17.34 19.89
C GLN A 318 -17.10 -17.61 18.51
N LYS A 319 -18.40 -17.91 18.45
CA LYS A 319 -19.14 -18.14 17.20
C LYS A 319 -19.82 -16.88 16.73
N LEU A 320 -19.81 -16.68 15.44
CA LEU A 320 -20.49 -15.59 14.76
C LEU A 320 -21.29 -16.14 13.59
N THR A 321 -22.47 -15.57 13.36
CA THR A 321 -23.20 -15.70 12.10
C THR A 321 -22.84 -14.51 11.23
N LEU A 322 -22.30 -14.73 10.05
CA LEU A 322 -21.82 -13.70 9.12
C LEU A 322 -22.79 -13.60 7.95
N THR A 323 -23.22 -12.41 7.60
CA THR A 323 -23.97 -12.14 6.37
C THR A 323 -23.14 -11.21 5.47
N VAL A 324 -22.61 -11.78 4.39
CA VAL A 324 -21.83 -11.07 3.38
C VAL A 324 -22.74 -10.73 2.22
N SER A 325 -22.78 -9.46 1.82
CA SER A 325 -23.61 -9.00 0.70
C SER A 325 -22.78 -8.20 -0.30
N ASP A 326 -23.14 -8.26 -1.58
CA ASP A 326 -22.59 -7.37 -2.59
C ASP A 326 -23.13 -5.94 -2.43
N LYS A 327 -22.55 -4.99 -3.17
CA LYS A 327 -22.92 -3.57 -3.11
C LYS A 327 -24.39 -3.29 -3.41
N ASN A 328 -25.00 -4.11 -4.22
CA ASN A 328 -26.40 -3.93 -4.66
C ASN A 328 -27.38 -4.70 -3.77
N GLY A 329 -26.88 -5.57 -2.87
CA GLY A 329 -27.71 -6.46 -2.06
C GLY A 329 -28.37 -7.60 -2.84
N GLU A 330 -27.99 -7.78 -4.12
CA GLU A 330 -28.57 -8.82 -4.98
C GLU A 330 -28.01 -10.21 -4.66
N ASN A 331 -26.75 -10.26 -4.22
CA ASN A 331 -26.09 -11.48 -3.77
C ASN A 331 -25.77 -11.37 -2.30
N SER A 332 -26.27 -12.30 -1.52
CA SER A 332 -25.91 -12.43 -0.11
C SER A 332 -25.67 -13.87 0.27
N VAL A 333 -24.77 -14.09 1.22
CA VAL A 333 -24.50 -15.39 1.80
C VAL A 333 -24.38 -15.26 3.32
N THR A 334 -25.11 -16.10 4.03
CA THR A 334 -25.03 -16.20 5.48
C THR A 334 -24.28 -17.47 5.83
N ALA A 335 -23.26 -17.37 6.69
CA ALA A 335 -22.42 -18.50 7.09
C ALA A 335 -22.04 -18.39 8.58
N ASN A 336 -21.94 -19.53 9.24
CA ASN A 336 -21.42 -19.60 10.60
C ASN A 336 -19.90 -19.67 10.58
N ALA A 337 -19.26 -18.93 11.47
CA ALA A 337 -17.83 -18.89 11.61
C ALA A 337 -17.40 -18.82 13.08
N LYS A 338 -16.17 -19.17 13.34
CA LYS A 338 -15.57 -19.18 14.66
C LYS A 338 -14.29 -18.38 14.68
N VAL A 339 -14.08 -17.57 15.71
CA VAL A 339 -12.84 -16.82 15.93
C VAL A 339 -11.69 -17.78 16.18
N VAL A 340 -10.70 -17.79 15.31
CA VAL A 340 -9.50 -18.63 15.43
C VAL A 340 -8.27 -17.86 15.85
N SER A 341 -8.22 -16.56 15.59
CA SER A 341 -7.10 -15.70 15.95
C SER A 341 -7.55 -14.26 16.14
N ARG A 342 -6.86 -13.52 17.02
CA ARG A 342 -7.03 -12.08 17.22
C ARG A 342 -5.81 -11.36 16.69
N LYS A 343 -6.02 -10.26 15.99
CA LYS A 343 -4.99 -9.39 15.43
C LYS A 343 -5.21 -7.96 15.92
N PRO A 344 -4.23 -7.07 15.83
CA PRO A 344 -4.35 -5.69 16.32
C PRO A 344 -5.53 -4.90 15.73
N ARG A 345 -6.01 -5.27 14.53
CA ARG A 345 -7.10 -4.57 13.83
C ARG A 345 -8.33 -5.42 13.57
N GLY A 346 -8.42 -6.62 14.15
CA GLY A 346 -9.56 -7.47 13.89
C GLY A 346 -9.36 -8.92 14.28
N ILE A 347 -10.15 -9.80 13.69
CA ILE A 347 -10.18 -11.22 14.00
C ILE A 347 -10.09 -12.06 12.72
N GLU A 348 -9.40 -13.18 12.82
CA GLU A 348 -9.49 -14.25 11.82
C GLU A 348 -10.62 -15.18 12.19
N LEU A 349 -11.50 -15.42 11.24
CA LEU A 349 -12.65 -16.31 11.36
C LEU A 349 -12.48 -17.51 10.43
N LYS A 350 -12.81 -18.68 10.93
CA LYS A 350 -12.90 -19.90 10.14
C LYS A 350 -14.36 -20.32 10.02
N TYR A 351 -14.81 -20.62 8.81
CA TYR A 351 -16.18 -21.08 8.59
C TYR A 351 -16.44 -22.42 9.24
N GLU A 352 -17.66 -22.62 9.73
CA GLU A 352 -18.15 -23.87 10.25
C GLU A 352 -19.22 -24.45 9.31
N ASN A 353 -19.03 -25.68 8.84
CA ASN A 353 -20.04 -26.48 8.11
C ASN A 353 -20.69 -25.79 6.91
N LEU A 354 -19.91 -25.19 6.02
CA LEU A 354 -20.43 -24.60 4.79
C LEU A 354 -21.12 -25.63 3.90
N THR A 355 -22.31 -25.31 3.44
CA THR A 355 -22.99 -26.05 2.38
C THR A 355 -22.33 -25.81 1.02
N GLY A 356 -22.60 -26.66 0.02
CA GLY A 356 -22.09 -26.46 -1.35
C GLY A 356 -22.57 -25.14 -1.96
N GLU A 357 -23.81 -24.74 -1.69
CA GLU A 357 -24.37 -23.46 -2.16
C GLU A 357 -23.64 -22.26 -1.52
N GLN A 358 -23.39 -22.32 -0.20
CA GLN A 358 -22.66 -21.25 0.50
C GLN A 358 -21.24 -21.12 -0.04
N LYS A 359 -20.54 -22.24 -0.30
CA LYS A 359 -19.19 -22.23 -0.89
C LYS A 359 -19.20 -21.55 -2.26
N SER A 360 -20.12 -21.92 -3.14
CA SER A 360 -20.24 -21.30 -4.46
C SER A 360 -20.54 -19.80 -4.39
N LYS A 361 -21.36 -19.36 -3.43
CA LYS A 361 -21.61 -17.94 -3.21
C LYS A 361 -20.40 -17.19 -2.65
N ILE A 362 -19.64 -17.79 -1.72
CA ILE A 362 -18.40 -17.22 -1.20
C ILE A 362 -17.37 -17.07 -2.33
N GLU A 363 -17.27 -18.05 -3.23
CA GLU A 363 -16.42 -17.98 -4.42
C GLU A 363 -16.71 -16.74 -5.30
N LEU A 364 -17.98 -16.32 -5.41
CA LEU A 364 -18.33 -15.09 -6.13
C LEU A 364 -17.69 -13.84 -5.49
N PHE A 365 -17.61 -13.79 -4.17
CA PHE A 365 -16.96 -12.68 -3.45
C PHE A 365 -15.44 -12.77 -3.47
N THR A 366 -14.85 -13.94 -3.73
CA THR A 366 -13.40 -14.11 -3.88
C THR A 366 -12.88 -13.79 -5.29
N GLY A 367 -13.77 -13.43 -6.22
CA GLY A 367 -13.40 -13.10 -7.61
C GLY A 367 -12.99 -14.32 -8.46
N GLN A 368 -13.19 -15.54 -7.97
CA GLN A 368 -12.96 -16.77 -8.75
C GLN A 368 -14.20 -17.06 -9.60
N LYS A 369 -14.32 -16.43 -10.77
CA LYS A 369 -15.17 -16.98 -11.84
C LYS A 369 -14.38 -18.09 -12.55
N ARG A 370 -14.98 -19.30 -12.56
CA ARG A 370 -14.57 -20.38 -13.48
C ARG A 370 -14.68 -19.96 -14.92
#